data_81542cabec18a8614adc657096ab6607
#
_entry.id   81542cabec18a8614adc657096ab6607
#
_cell.length_a   1.000
_cell.length_b   1.000
_cell.length_c   1.000
_cell.angle_alpha   90.00
_cell.angle_beta   90.00
_cell.angle_gamma   90.00
#
_symmetry.space_group_name_H-M   'P 1'
#
loop_
_entity.id
_entity.type
_entity.pdbx_description
1 polymer ?
#
loop_
_entity_poly.entity_id
_entity_poly.type
_entity_poly.pdbx_seq_one_letter_code
_entity_poly.pdbx_strand_id
1 'polypeptide(L)'
;MLSRLLRSHLGPYRKVLAGVVLLQIVQTSASLTLPTINARIIDRGVLPGDVGYIYTWGAVMVLCALVQITFTVAAVYFGGKVAMSFGRDLRKNLFHQVTGFSAREVGTFGAPSLITRITNDVQQVQLLVVMACTMAIAAPITMVVGVVMALREDVGLSVILVVAMPVAAVVLGILVSQMVPAFGLMQERIDQVNRVLREQITGIRVVRAFVREPEETRRFQVANDELTVVSLRAGRLMSSMFPTVNFLINASSVGVLWLGADRVATGSVEVGSLIAYLTYLVQILMSVVMATFMISMIPRAAVSSGRIQEVLDTGTSVRPPAVPVRKLATPGTIEMREVGFHYPGAEHAVLSGISFLTKPGQTTAIVGSTGSGKTTLVNLIPRLFDATSGSVLVGGVDVRELDPDILWSTIGLIPQRPYLFSGTIASNLRFGNLDATEDDMWAALTVAQAAEFVRSMPGGLHARIEQGGTNVSGGQRQRLAIARAVVRRPDIYIFDDSFSALDLTTDARLRAALAPVTRDAAVVVVAQRVSTISNADEILVLDDGVLVGRGTHDELLRDCPTYEEIVQSQIGERETAA
;
A
#
# COMPACT_ATOMS: atom_id res chain seq x y z
N MET A 1 -2.62 -16.52 -10.03
CA MET A 1 -2.40 -15.69 -8.84
C MET A 1 -3.69 -15.45 -8.05
N LEU A 2 -4.75 -14.85 -8.63
CA LEU A 2 -6.01 -14.57 -7.93
C LEU A 2 -6.62 -15.80 -7.24
N SER A 3 -6.73 -16.94 -7.92
CA SER A 3 -7.28 -18.18 -7.35
C SER A 3 -6.45 -18.72 -6.18
N ARG A 4 -5.12 -18.59 -6.23
CA ARG A 4 -4.22 -18.98 -5.13
C ARG A 4 -4.44 -18.07 -3.91
N LEU A 5 -4.50 -16.74 -4.11
CA LEU A 5 -4.73 -15.77 -3.05
C LEU A 5 -6.10 -15.99 -2.37
N LEU A 6 -7.16 -16.19 -3.18
CA LEU A 6 -8.49 -16.45 -2.65
C LEU A 6 -8.55 -17.77 -1.86
N ARG A 7 -7.98 -18.85 -2.40
CA ARG A 7 -7.98 -20.16 -1.72
C ARG A 7 -7.23 -20.12 -0.38
N SER A 8 -6.06 -19.44 -0.32
CA SER A 8 -5.26 -19.37 0.90
C SER A 8 -5.95 -18.56 2.01
N HIS A 9 -6.60 -17.44 1.67
CA HIS A 9 -7.17 -16.52 2.65
C HIS A 9 -8.67 -16.70 2.90
N LEU A 10 -9.43 -17.32 1.98
CA LEU A 10 -10.84 -17.69 2.21
C LEU A 10 -11.01 -19.04 2.88
N GLY A 11 -9.96 -19.87 2.94
CA GLY A 11 -10.00 -21.18 3.60
C GLY A 11 -10.60 -21.18 5.01
N PRO A 12 -10.23 -20.26 5.90
CA PRO A 12 -10.81 -20.15 7.25
C PRO A 12 -12.32 -19.87 7.26
N TYR A 13 -12.85 -19.23 6.20
CA TYR A 13 -14.24 -18.79 6.10
C TYR A 13 -15.15 -19.78 5.33
N ARG A 14 -14.64 -20.94 4.90
CA ARG A 14 -15.37 -21.90 4.06
C ARG A 14 -16.73 -22.33 4.61
N LYS A 15 -16.87 -22.48 5.94
CA LYS A 15 -18.14 -22.85 6.59
C LYS A 15 -19.17 -21.73 6.47
N VAL A 16 -18.76 -20.48 6.67
CA VAL A 16 -19.63 -19.30 6.54
C VAL A 16 -20.01 -19.09 5.08
N LEU A 17 -19.06 -19.26 4.15
CA LEU A 17 -19.31 -19.19 2.71
C LEU A 17 -20.34 -20.27 2.27
N ALA A 18 -20.24 -21.49 2.75
CA ALA A 18 -21.25 -22.53 2.51
C ALA A 18 -22.64 -22.11 3.02
N GLY A 19 -22.69 -21.48 4.22
CA GLY A 19 -23.91 -20.89 4.73
C GLY A 19 -24.46 -19.76 3.85
N VAL A 20 -23.61 -18.86 3.33
CA VAL A 20 -24.00 -17.79 2.40
C VAL A 20 -24.59 -18.40 1.11
N VAL A 21 -23.97 -19.44 0.54
CA VAL A 21 -24.51 -20.15 -0.63
C VAL A 21 -25.90 -20.71 -0.35
N LEU A 22 -26.10 -21.37 0.80
CA LEU A 22 -27.40 -21.91 1.19
C LEU A 22 -28.46 -20.80 1.34
N LEU A 23 -28.10 -19.70 2.02
CA LEU A 23 -28.98 -18.52 2.16
C LEU A 23 -29.38 -17.94 0.81
N GLN A 24 -28.41 -17.86 -0.14
CA GLN A 24 -28.66 -17.39 -1.51
C GLN A 24 -29.59 -18.34 -2.29
N ILE A 25 -29.43 -19.66 -2.13
CA ILE A 25 -30.31 -20.63 -2.77
C ILE A 25 -31.75 -20.44 -2.26
N VAL A 26 -31.94 -20.37 -0.95
CA VAL A 26 -33.27 -20.19 -0.35
C VAL A 26 -33.90 -18.86 -0.80
N GLN A 27 -33.17 -17.77 -0.71
CA GLN A 27 -33.61 -16.43 -1.13
C GLN A 27 -34.00 -16.40 -2.61
N THR A 28 -33.15 -16.94 -3.49
CA THR A 28 -33.42 -16.94 -4.94
C THR A 28 -34.62 -17.85 -5.29
N SER A 29 -34.71 -19.00 -4.64
CA SER A 29 -35.86 -19.91 -4.82
C SER A 29 -37.19 -19.26 -4.37
N ALA A 30 -37.19 -18.58 -3.23
CA ALA A 30 -38.34 -17.82 -2.75
C ALA A 30 -38.72 -16.70 -3.75
N SER A 31 -37.71 -15.96 -4.24
CA SER A 31 -37.92 -14.91 -5.26
C SER A 31 -38.57 -15.44 -6.54
N LEU A 32 -38.11 -16.60 -7.03
CA LEU A 32 -38.59 -17.23 -8.23
C LEU A 32 -39.95 -17.93 -8.04
N THR A 33 -40.40 -18.14 -6.80
CA THR A 33 -41.75 -18.72 -6.53
C THR A 33 -42.84 -17.64 -6.56
N LEU A 34 -42.50 -16.36 -6.32
CA LEU A 34 -43.48 -15.26 -6.29
C LEU A 34 -44.27 -15.09 -7.60
N PRO A 35 -43.65 -15.12 -8.79
CA PRO A 35 -44.40 -15.01 -10.05
C PRO A 35 -45.43 -16.14 -10.25
N THR A 36 -45.09 -17.40 -9.91
CA THR A 36 -46.05 -18.51 -9.98
C THR A 36 -47.20 -18.35 -8.98
N ILE A 37 -46.97 -17.85 -7.77
CA ILE A 37 -48.03 -17.55 -6.80
C ILE A 37 -48.92 -16.45 -7.35
N ASN A 38 -48.35 -15.40 -7.93
CA ASN A 38 -49.11 -14.31 -8.56
C ASN A 38 -49.98 -14.81 -9.71
N ALA A 39 -49.44 -15.69 -10.56
CA ALA A 39 -50.21 -16.33 -11.63
C ALA A 39 -51.46 -17.04 -11.08
N ARG A 40 -51.29 -17.87 -10.04
CA ARG A 40 -52.41 -18.58 -9.39
C ARG A 40 -53.45 -17.64 -8.80
N ILE A 41 -53.05 -16.51 -8.22
CA ILE A 41 -53.96 -15.50 -7.69
C ILE A 41 -54.80 -14.90 -8.85
N ILE A 42 -54.15 -14.63 -9.98
CA ILE A 42 -54.85 -14.06 -11.15
C ILE A 42 -55.85 -15.08 -11.74
N ASP A 43 -55.38 -16.30 -12.05
CA ASP A 43 -56.13 -17.29 -12.79
C ASP A 43 -57.29 -17.90 -11.98
N ARG A 44 -57.07 -18.14 -10.67
CA ARG A 44 -58.05 -18.83 -9.81
C ARG A 44 -58.72 -17.92 -8.78
N GLY A 45 -58.26 -16.68 -8.62
CA GLY A 45 -58.84 -15.72 -7.70
C GLY A 45 -59.51 -14.54 -8.41
N VAL A 46 -58.73 -13.80 -9.22
CA VAL A 46 -59.17 -12.55 -9.85
C VAL A 46 -60.17 -12.85 -10.99
N LEU A 47 -59.82 -13.75 -11.89
CA LEU A 47 -60.69 -14.05 -13.05
C LEU A 47 -62.05 -14.67 -12.66
N PRO A 48 -62.11 -15.63 -11.70
CA PRO A 48 -63.38 -16.15 -11.21
C PRO A 48 -64.07 -15.27 -10.18
N GLY A 49 -63.39 -14.24 -9.61
CA GLY A 49 -63.96 -13.39 -8.57
C GLY A 49 -63.92 -14.00 -7.15
N ASP A 50 -63.10 -15.03 -6.91
CA ASP A 50 -62.98 -15.67 -5.59
C ASP A 50 -62.07 -14.86 -4.66
N VAL A 51 -62.68 -13.99 -3.87
CA VAL A 51 -62.02 -13.13 -2.90
C VAL A 51 -61.34 -13.93 -1.80
N GLY A 52 -61.89 -15.07 -1.37
CA GLY A 52 -61.31 -15.94 -0.36
C GLY A 52 -59.97 -16.54 -0.81
N TYR A 53 -59.92 -16.99 -2.07
CA TYR A 53 -58.71 -17.48 -2.70
C TYR A 53 -57.63 -16.41 -2.78
N ILE A 54 -58.02 -15.17 -3.17
CA ILE A 54 -57.09 -14.02 -3.24
C ILE A 54 -56.46 -13.74 -1.89
N TYR A 55 -57.23 -13.65 -0.79
CA TYR A 55 -56.69 -13.40 0.55
C TYR A 55 -55.76 -14.50 1.03
N THR A 56 -56.13 -15.76 0.80
CA THR A 56 -55.33 -16.92 1.23
C THR A 56 -53.98 -16.97 0.52
N TRP A 57 -53.97 -16.89 -0.80
CA TRP A 57 -52.72 -16.92 -1.56
C TRP A 57 -51.95 -15.61 -1.51
N GLY A 58 -52.63 -14.48 -1.29
CA GLY A 58 -51.98 -13.20 -0.96
C GLY A 58 -51.20 -13.27 0.34
N ALA A 59 -51.76 -13.90 1.40
CA ALA A 59 -51.02 -14.13 2.65
C ALA A 59 -49.80 -15.04 2.44
N VAL A 60 -49.93 -16.10 1.63
CA VAL A 60 -48.79 -16.98 1.26
C VAL A 60 -47.74 -16.20 0.50
N MET A 61 -48.13 -15.33 -0.43
CA MET A 61 -47.21 -14.47 -1.19
C MET A 61 -46.44 -13.50 -0.27
N VAL A 62 -47.10 -12.88 0.72
CA VAL A 62 -46.47 -12.03 1.73
C VAL A 62 -45.49 -12.85 2.57
N LEU A 63 -45.86 -14.06 3.02
CA LEU A 63 -44.97 -14.93 3.77
C LEU A 63 -43.73 -15.30 2.96
N CYS A 64 -43.91 -15.65 1.68
CA CYS A 64 -42.80 -15.94 0.75
C CYS A 64 -41.88 -14.73 0.57
N ALA A 65 -42.42 -13.52 0.46
CA ALA A 65 -41.66 -12.28 0.37
C ALA A 65 -40.88 -11.97 1.69
N LEU A 66 -41.49 -12.25 2.84
CA LEU A 66 -40.80 -12.12 4.15
C LEU A 66 -39.65 -13.13 4.29
N VAL A 67 -39.83 -14.36 3.82
CA VAL A 67 -38.74 -15.35 3.74
C VAL A 67 -37.64 -14.84 2.83
N GLN A 68 -37.98 -14.40 1.62
CA GLN A 68 -37.02 -13.85 0.66
C GLN A 68 -36.17 -12.73 1.28
N ILE A 69 -36.81 -11.69 1.87
CA ILE A 69 -36.07 -10.54 2.42
C ILE A 69 -35.19 -10.92 3.62
N THR A 70 -35.70 -11.79 4.49
CA THR A 70 -34.95 -12.27 5.67
C THR A 70 -33.68 -13.00 5.25
N PHE A 71 -33.78 -13.91 4.29
CA PHE A 71 -32.64 -14.67 3.80
C PHE A 71 -31.69 -13.79 2.95
N THR A 72 -32.22 -12.78 2.24
CA THR A 72 -31.42 -11.79 1.51
C THR A 72 -30.55 -10.99 2.48
N VAL A 73 -31.17 -10.42 3.53
CA VAL A 73 -30.45 -9.64 4.55
C VAL A 73 -29.38 -10.49 5.24
N ALA A 74 -29.72 -11.73 5.61
CA ALA A 74 -28.78 -12.66 6.22
C ALA A 74 -27.61 -12.98 5.26
N ALA A 75 -27.88 -13.28 4.00
CA ALA A 75 -26.86 -13.59 2.98
C ALA A 75 -25.92 -12.40 2.75
N VAL A 76 -26.45 -11.20 2.62
CA VAL A 76 -25.64 -9.97 2.45
C VAL A 76 -24.82 -9.67 3.70
N TYR A 77 -25.40 -9.82 4.89
CA TYR A 77 -24.70 -9.61 6.17
C TYR A 77 -23.51 -10.57 6.33
N PHE A 78 -23.73 -11.88 6.18
CA PHE A 78 -22.66 -12.86 6.31
C PHE A 78 -21.65 -12.79 5.17
N GLY A 79 -22.08 -12.54 3.94
CA GLY A 79 -21.21 -12.32 2.80
C GLY A 79 -20.32 -11.09 2.98
N GLY A 80 -20.90 -9.98 3.41
CA GLY A 80 -20.16 -8.76 3.75
C GLY A 80 -19.16 -8.98 4.89
N LYS A 81 -19.57 -9.68 5.96
CA LYS A 81 -18.69 -10.02 7.08
C LYS A 81 -17.48 -10.85 6.63
N VAL A 82 -17.67 -11.84 5.76
CA VAL A 82 -16.58 -12.64 5.19
C VAL A 82 -15.64 -11.75 4.39
N ALA A 83 -16.16 -10.94 3.49
CA ALA A 83 -15.35 -10.08 2.63
C ALA A 83 -14.54 -9.03 3.43
N MET A 84 -15.15 -8.41 4.45
CA MET A 84 -14.45 -7.46 5.32
C MET A 84 -13.38 -8.13 6.17
N SER A 85 -13.66 -9.33 6.69
CA SER A 85 -12.69 -10.12 7.46
C SER A 85 -11.52 -10.58 6.58
N PHE A 86 -11.80 -11.04 5.35
CA PHE A 86 -10.78 -11.34 4.35
C PHE A 86 -9.85 -10.15 4.09
N GLY A 87 -10.42 -8.96 3.84
CA GLY A 87 -9.63 -7.74 3.63
C GLY A 87 -8.80 -7.33 4.84
N ARG A 88 -9.35 -7.49 6.06
CA ARG A 88 -8.62 -7.26 7.31
C ARG A 88 -7.41 -8.18 7.42
N ASP A 89 -7.61 -9.48 7.23
CA ASP A 89 -6.55 -10.48 7.41
C ASP A 89 -5.47 -10.34 6.34
N LEU A 90 -5.86 -10.01 5.11
CA LEU A 90 -4.92 -9.76 4.02
C LEU A 90 -4.06 -8.52 4.29
N ARG A 91 -4.66 -7.41 4.78
CA ARG A 91 -3.91 -6.22 5.21
C ARG A 91 -2.97 -6.52 6.36
N LYS A 92 -3.41 -7.31 7.35
CA LYS A 92 -2.57 -7.74 8.48
C LYS A 92 -1.34 -8.52 7.99
N ASN A 93 -1.53 -9.47 7.08
CA ASN A 93 -0.43 -10.29 6.56
C ASN A 93 0.54 -9.47 5.72
N LEU A 94 0.04 -8.57 4.86
CA LEU A 94 0.86 -7.64 4.08
C LEU A 94 1.66 -6.70 4.99
N PHE A 95 1.02 -6.13 6.00
CA PHE A 95 1.69 -5.25 6.96
C PHE A 95 2.80 -5.99 7.71
N HIS A 96 2.52 -7.20 8.19
CA HIS A 96 3.53 -8.03 8.85
C HIS A 96 4.70 -8.36 7.93
N GLN A 97 4.42 -8.69 6.67
CA GLN A 97 5.47 -8.96 5.67
C GLN A 97 6.33 -7.72 5.41
N VAL A 98 5.70 -6.56 5.20
CA VAL A 98 6.40 -5.30 4.92
C VAL A 98 7.22 -4.81 6.12
N THR A 99 6.74 -5.00 7.35
CA THR A 99 7.52 -4.66 8.56
C THR A 99 8.74 -5.56 8.77
N GLY A 100 8.75 -6.75 8.17
CA GLY A 100 9.91 -7.65 8.14
C GLY A 100 10.89 -7.39 6.99
N PHE A 101 10.61 -6.45 6.09
CA PHE A 101 11.50 -6.10 4.97
C PHE A 101 12.74 -5.35 5.44
N SER A 102 13.86 -5.59 4.78
CA SER A 102 15.05 -4.75 4.92
C SER A 102 14.90 -3.46 4.12
N ALA A 103 15.85 -2.54 4.30
CA ALA A 103 15.91 -1.29 3.53
C ALA A 103 15.95 -1.55 2.01
N ARG A 104 16.50 -2.69 1.58
CA ARG A 104 16.57 -3.12 0.18
C ARG A 104 15.19 -3.33 -0.43
N GLU A 105 14.35 -4.17 0.20
CA GLU A 105 13.00 -4.48 -0.32
C GLU A 105 12.13 -3.23 -0.30
N VAL A 106 12.19 -2.44 0.80
CA VAL A 106 11.47 -1.16 0.88
C VAL A 106 11.91 -0.21 -0.22
N GLY A 107 13.22 -0.16 -0.54
CA GLY A 107 13.76 0.63 -1.65
C GLY A 107 13.29 0.13 -3.03
N THR A 108 13.24 -1.19 -3.23
CA THR A 108 12.82 -1.82 -4.50
C THR A 108 11.35 -1.56 -4.80
N PHE A 109 10.46 -1.76 -3.83
CA PHE A 109 9.03 -1.54 -4.03
C PHE A 109 8.65 -0.05 -3.98
N GLY A 110 9.33 0.72 -3.16
CA GLY A 110 8.99 2.09 -2.82
C GLY A 110 7.79 2.21 -1.85
N ALA A 111 7.89 3.08 -0.86
CA ALA A 111 6.84 3.27 0.14
C ALA A 111 5.44 3.60 -0.45
N PRO A 112 5.30 4.47 -1.47
CA PRO A 112 3.99 4.77 -2.07
C PRO A 112 3.35 3.53 -2.71
N SER A 113 4.14 2.66 -3.35
CA SER A 113 3.65 1.42 -3.96
C SER A 113 3.19 0.43 -2.90
N LEU A 114 3.95 0.24 -1.81
CA LEU A 114 3.58 -0.63 -0.70
C LEU A 114 2.27 -0.17 -0.02
N ILE A 115 2.11 1.14 0.20
CA ILE A 115 0.88 1.72 0.74
C ILE A 115 -0.30 1.40 -0.19
N THR A 116 -0.16 1.62 -1.50
CA THR A 116 -1.21 1.34 -2.47
C THR A 116 -1.60 -0.14 -2.49
N ARG A 117 -0.62 -1.05 -2.37
CA ARG A 117 -0.86 -2.50 -2.32
C ARG A 117 -1.63 -2.92 -1.06
N ILE A 118 -1.30 -2.35 0.10
CA ILE A 118 -1.97 -2.64 1.37
C ILE A 118 -3.39 -2.04 1.43
N THR A 119 -3.62 -0.92 0.77
CA THR A 119 -4.91 -0.20 0.78
C THR A 119 -5.75 -0.53 -0.46
N ASN A 120 -5.44 0.08 -1.59
CA ASN A 120 -6.27 0.03 -2.79
C ASN A 120 -6.33 -1.35 -3.43
N ASP A 121 -5.19 -2.05 -3.56
CA ASP A 121 -5.17 -3.38 -4.19
C ASP A 121 -5.95 -4.40 -3.35
N VAL A 122 -5.80 -4.36 -2.01
CA VAL A 122 -6.62 -5.18 -1.11
C VAL A 122 -8.10 -4.85 -1.24
N GLN A 123 -8.46 -3.57 -1.36
CA GLN A 123 -9.85 -3.14 -1.54
C GLN A 123 -10.45 -3.67 -2.85
N GLN A 124 -9.69 -3.69 -3.96
CA GLN A 124 -10.16 -4.25 -5.24
C GLN A 124 -10.46 -5.75 -5.13
N VAL A 125 -9.58 -6.53 -4.50
CA VAL A 125 -9.82 -7.97 -4.28
C VAL A 125 -10.97 -8.18 -3.31
N GLN A 126 -11.07 -7.40 -2.24
CA GLN A 126 -12.16 -7.44 -1.27
C GLN A 126 -13.52 -7.15 -1.93
N LEU A 127 -13.58 -6.16 -2.84
CA LEU A 127 -14.79 -5.83 -3.59
C LEU A 127 -15.24 -7.01 -4.46
N LEU A 128 -14.29 -7.69 -5.13
CA LEU A 128 -14.62 -8.91 -5.89
C LEU A 128 -15.22 -9.98 -4.98
N VAL A 129 -14.69 -10.16 -3.76
CA VAL A 129 -15.25 -11.14 -2.79
C VAL A 129 -16.66 -10.74 -2.35
N VAL A 130 -16.94 -9.44 -2.11
CA VAL A 130 -18.30 -8.95 -1.81
C VAL A 130 -19.23 -9.28 -2.97
N MET A 131 -18.85 -8.93 -4.20
CA MET A 131 -19.67 -9.19 -5.40
C MET A 131 -19.87 -10.68 -5.65
N ALA A 132 -18.84 -11.49 -5.40
CA ALA A 132 -18.97 -12.94 -5.49
C ALA A 132 -20.00 -13.50 -4.47
N CYS A 133 -19.96 -13.04 -3.23
CA CYS A 133 -20.91 -13.48 -2.19
C CYS A 133 -22.34 -12.98 -2.41
N THR A 134 -22.54 -11.84 -3.11
CA THR A 134 -23.87 -11.24 -3.27
C THR A 134 -24.48 -11.50 -4.63
N MET A 135 -23.71 -11.49 -5.72
CA MET A 135 -24.21 -11.55 -7.09
C MET A 135 -23.80 -12.82 -7.85
N ALA A 136 -22.53 -13.27 -7.67
CA ALA A 136 -22.02 -14.39 -8.45
C ALA A 136 -22.71 -15.72 -8.16
N ILE A 137 -23.28 -15.88 -6.98
CA ILE A 137 -24.02 -17.08 -6.57
C ILE A 137 -25.47 -16.97 -7.02
N ALA A 138 -26.10 -15.81 -6.83
CA ALA A 138 -27.49 -15.58 -7.17
C ALA A 138 -27.75 -15.63 -8.68
N ALA A 139 -26.90 -15.02 -9.51
CA ALA A 139 -27.13 -14.91 -10.95
C ALA A 139 -27.22 -16.27 -11.68
N PRO A 140 -26.30 -17.24 -11.50
CA PRO A 140 -26.46 -18.57 -12.13
C PRO A 140 -27.68 -19.33 -11.61
N ILE A 141 -28.01 -19.19 -10.31
CA ILE A 141 -29.19 -19.84 -9.74
C ILE A 141 -30.47 -19.26 -10.39
N THR A 142 -30.58 -17.92 -10.45
CA THR A 142 -31.70 -17.24 -11.10
C THR A 142 -31.80 -17.65 -12.58
N MET A 143 -30.70 -17.76 -13.29
CA MET A 143 -30.68 -18.16 -14.69
C MET A 143 -31.18 -19.60 -14.88
N VAL A 144 -30.64 -20.57 -14.12
CA VAL A 144 -30.99 -21.98 -14.25
C VAL A 144 -32.41 -22.25 -13.75
N VAL A 145 -32.71 -21.85 -12.51
CA VAL A 145 -34.02 -22.09 -11.90
C VAL A 145 -35.10 -21.26 -12.59
N GLY A 146 -34.81 -20.02 -12.98
CA GLY A 146 -35.73 -19.17 -13.74
C GLY A 146 -36.12 -19.78 -15.08
N VAL A 147 -35.15 -20.34 -15.83
CA VAL A 147 -35.45 -21.09 -17.07
C VAL A 147 -36.31 -22.32 -16.80
N VAL A 148 -36.00 -23.09 -15.74
CA VAL A 148 -36.83 -24.25 -15.35
C VAL A 148 -38.25 -23.82 -14.99
N MET A 149 -38.42 -22.72 -14.26
CA MET A 149 -39.75 -22.19 -13.89
C MET A 149 -40.50 -21.68 -15.12
N ALA A 150 -39.84 -20.97 -16.04
CA ALA A 150 -40.46 -20.53 -17.30
C ALA A 150 -40.91 -21.71 -18.20
N LEU A 151 -40.06 -22.77 -18.28
CA LEU A 151 -40.41 -24.00 -18.98
C LEU A 151 -41.62 -24.73 -18.38
N ARG A 152 -41.83 -24.62 -17.07
CA ARG A 152 -43.00 -25.19 -16.38
C ARG A 152 -44.29 -24.42 -16.64
N GLU A 153 -44.21 -23.12 -16.87
CA GLU A 153 -45.36 -22.31 -17.24
C GLU A 153 -45.81 -22.63 -18.68
N ASP A 154 -44.89 -22.60 -19.65
CA ASP A 154 -45.15 -22.99 -21.02
C ASP A 154 -43.88 -23.27 -21.83
N VAL A 155 -43.82 -24.47 -22.44
CA VAL A 155 -42.67 -24.89 -23.26
C VAL A 155 -42.64 -24.13 -24.60
N GLY A 156 -43.80 -23.80 -25.19
CA GLY A 156 -43.85 -23.09 -26.47
C GLY A 156 -43.35 -21.66 -26.39
N LEU A 157 -43.68 -20.95 -25.32
CA LEU A 157 -43.14 -19.59 -25.07
C LEU A 157 -41.64 -19.61 -24.80
N SER A 158 -41.09 -20.73 -24.32
CA SER A 158 -39.68 -20.83 -23.97
C SER A 158 -38.74 -20.80 -25.17
N VAL A 159 -39.23 -20.93 -26.40
CA VAL A 159 -38.49 -20.66 -27.64
C VAL A 159 -37.94 -19.22 -27.64
N ILE A 160 -38.70 -18.27 -27.06
CA ILE A 160 -38.21 -16.87 -26.94
C ILE A 160 -37.00 -16.78 -26.03
N LEU A 161 -36.95 -17.51 -24.92
CA LEU A 161 -35.78 -17.53 -24.03
C LEU A 161 -34.55 -18.13 -24.72
N VAL A 162 -34.75 -19.19 -25.53
CA VAL A 162 -33.66 -19.82 -26.30
C VAL A 162 -33.01 -18.83 -27.28
N VAL A 163 -33.78 -17.87 -27.78
CA VAL A 163 -33.27 -16.80 -28.67
C VAL A 163 -32.80 -15.60 -27.88
N ALA A 164 -33.58 -15.12 -26.92
CA ALA A 164 -33.30 -13.89 -26.17
C ALA A 164 -32.02 -13.97 -25.32
N MET A 165 -31.76 -15.11 -24.64
CA MET A 165 -30.57 -15.27 -23.79
C MET A 165 -29.25 -15.23 -24.58
N PRO A 166 -29.07 -16.02 -25.67
CA PRO A 166 -27.85 -15.91 -26.48
C PRO A 166 -27.70 -14.53 -27.12
N VAL A 167 -28.79 -13.93 -27.63
CA VAL A 167 -28.75 -12.58 -28.21
C VAL A 167 -28.30 -11.56 -27.15
N ALA A 168 -28.87 -11.61 -25.95
CA ALA A 168 -28.46 -10.75 -24.85
C ALA A 168 -26.98 -10.98 -24.48
N ALA A 169 -26.54 -12.22 -24.35
CA ALA A 169 -25.16 -12.56 -24.04
C ALA A 169 -24.16 -12.04 -25.10
N VAL A 170 -24.50 -12.19 -26.39
CA VAL A 170 -23.66 -11.69 -27.50
C VAL A 170 -23.62 -10.17 -27.51
N VAL A 171 -24.78 -9.50 -27.45
CA VAL A 171 -24.86 -8.03 -27.50
C VAL A 171 -24.12 -7.40 -26.30
N LEU A 172 -24.34 -7.91 -25.10
CA LEU A 172 -23.65 -7.44 -23.90
C LEU A 172 -22.16 -7.78 -23.97
N GLY A 173 -21.78 -8.95 -24.47
CA GLY A 173 -20.40 -9.34 -24.70
C GLY A 173 -19.67 -8.37 -25.65
N ILE A 174 -20.33 -7.98 -26.75
CA ILE A 174 -19.79 -6.98 -27.69
C ILE A 174 -19.62 -5.61 -27.01
N LEU A 175 -20.61 -5.15 -26.26
CA LEU A 175 -20.52 -3.88 -25.52
C LEU A 175 -19.37 -3.90 -24.53
N VAL A 176 -19.25 -4.94 -23.71
CA VAL A 176 -18.16 -5.05 -22.73
C VAL A 176 -16.79 -5.15 -23.41
N SER A 177 -16.67 -5.90 -24.51
CA SER A 177 -15.41 -6.02 -25.25
C SER A 177 -14.93 -4.68 -25.83
N GLN A 178 -15.82 -3.75 -26.13
CA GLN A 178 -15.50 -2.39 -26.56
C GLN A 178 -15.26 -1.44 -25.37
N MET A 179 -15.97 -1.65 -24.27
CA MET A 179 -15.82 -0.83 -23.05
C MET A 179 -14.46 -1.03 -22.38
N VAL A 180 -13.99 -2.27 -22.25
CA VAL A 180 -12.73 -2.57 -21.53
C VAL A 180 -11.54 -1.80 -22.11
N PRO A 181 -11.24 -1.82 -23.42
CA PRO A 181 -10.14 -1.04 -23.98
C PRO A 181 -10.39 0.48 -23.92
N ALA A 182 -11.65 0.95 -24.03
CA ALA A 182 -11.98 2.36 -23.92
C ALA A 182 -11.67 2.90 -22.50
N PHE A 183 -12.00 2.14 -21.46
CA PHE A 183 -11.64 2.50 -20.07
C PHE A 183 -10.13 2.40 -19.82
N GLY A 184 -9.44 1.43 -20.45
CA GLY A 184 -7.97 1.36 -20.40
C GLY A 184 -7.32 2.61 -20.97
N LEU A 185 -7.73 3.02 -22.16
CA LEU A 185 -7.22 4.23 -22.80
C LEU A 185 -7.58 5.51 -22.01
N MET A 186 -8.79 5.58 -21.45
CA MET A 186 -9.18 6.68 -20.56
C MET A 186 -8.24 6.78 -19.35
N GLN A 187 -7.87 5.65 -18.74
CA GLN A 187 -6.93 5.65 -17.63
C GLN A 187 -5.55 6.17 -18.04
N GLU A 188 -5.02 5.76 -19.20
CA GLU A 188 -3.75 6.28 -19.73
C GLU A 188 -3.79 7.81 -19.91
N ARG A 189 -4.92 8.36 -20.40
CA ARG A 189 -5.08 9.81 -20.56
C ARG A 189 -5.22 10.55 -19.21
N ILE A 190 -5.89 9.93 -18.23
CA ILE A 190 -5.91 10.46 -16.85
C ILE A 190 -4.49 10.51 -16.28
N ASP A 191 -3.69 9.47 -16.48
CA ASP A 191 -2.32 9.43 -15.99
C ASP A 191 -1.43 10.48 -16.69
N GLN A 192 -1.69 10.77 -17.97
CA GLN A 192 -1.03 11.85 -18.71
C GLN A 192 -1.38 13.23 -18.14
N VAL A 193 -2.66 13.52 -17.90
CA VAL A 193 -3.12 14.76 -17.25
C VAL A 193 -2.50 14.90 -15.86
N ASN A 194 -2.51 13.84 -15.05
CA ASN A 194 -1.91 13.83 -13.72
C ASN A 194 -0.39 14.08 -13.76
N ARG A 195 0.31 13.58 -14.78
CA ARG A 195 1.74 13.83 -15.00
C ARG A 195 1.99 15.32 -15.26
N VAL A 196 1.25 15.91 -16.21
CA VAL A 196 1.37 17.34 -16.55
C VAL A 196 1.10 18.20 -15.33
N LEU A 197 0.01 17.92 -14.58
CA LEU A 197 -0.31 18.65 -13.34
C LEU A 197 0.78 18.52 -12.28
N ARG A 198 1.32 17.34 -12.07
CA ARG A 198 2.39 17.10 -11.09
C ARG A 198 3.66 17.87 -11.47
N GLU A 199 4.04 17.85 -12.74
CA GLU A 199 5.19 18.61 -13.25
C GLU A 199 5.00 20.11 -13.04
N GLN A 200 3.82 20.65 -13.36
CA GLN A 200 3.50 22.06 -13.16
C GLN A 200 3.50 22.48 -11.69
N ILE A 201 2.84 21.69 -10.81
CA ILE A 201 2.76 22.01 -9.38
C ILE A 201 4.14 21.93 -8.73
N THR A 202 4.91 20.89 -9.04
CA THR A 202 6.26 20.71 -8.49
C THR A 202 7.23 21.75 -9.06
N GLY A 203 7.11 22.06 -10.35
CA GLY A 203 7.96 23.00 -11.08
C GLY A 203 7.45 24.44 -11.10
N ILE A 204 6.42 24.81 -10.32
CA ILE A 204 5.74 26.12 -10.43
C ILE A 204 6.69 27.32 -10.32
N ARG A 205 7.74 27.20 -9.50
CA ARG A 205 8.76 28.26 -9.37
C ARG A 205 9.53 28.47 -10.68
N VAL A 206 9.85 27.38 -11.38
CA VAL A 206 10.55 27.42 -12.67
C VAL A 206 9.63 27.99 -13.75
N VAL A 207 8.39 27.51 -13.83
CA VAL A 207 7.38 28.01 -14.77
C VAL A 207 7.23 29.54 -14.64
N ARG A 208 7.08 30.04 -13.41
CA ARG A 208 6.95 31.47 -13.13
C ARG A 208 8.23 32.25 -13.39
N ALA A 209 9.40 31.70 -12.99
CA ALA A 209 10.68 32.40 -13.23
C ALA A 209 11.00 32.60 -14.69
N PHE A 210 10.54 31.71 -15.58
CA PHE A 210 10.75 31.77 -17.02
C PHE A 210 9.52 32.25 -17.80
N VAL A 211 8.43 32.65 -17.12
CA VAL A 211 7.18 33.15 -17.72
C VAL A 211 6.62 32.19 -18.77
N ARG A 212 6.54 30.88 -18.39
CA ARG A 212 6.09 29.80 -19.28
C ARG A 212 4.66 29.35 -19.03
N GLU A 213 3.86 30.07 -18.25
CA GLU A 213 2.46 29.74 -17.96
C GLU A 213 1.61 29.54 -19.25
N PRO A 214 1.74 30.34 -20.33
CA PRO A 214 0.96 30.10 -21.55
C PRO A 214 1.28 28.75 -22.20
N GLU A 215 2.56 28.35 -22.23
CA GLU A 215 2.99 27.08 -22.82
C GLU A 215 2.50 25.89 -22.02
N GLU A 216 2.63 25.97 -20.70
CA GLU A 216 2.15 24.91 -19.80
C GLU A 216 0.61 24.82 -19.81
N THR A 217 -0.11 25.94 -19.93
CA THR A 217 -1.55 25.96 -20.11
C THR A 217 -1.95 25.25 -21.41
N ARG A 218 -1.23 25.52 -22.52
CA ARG A 218 -1.46 24.83 -23.79
C ARG A 218 -1.20 23.34 -23.69
N ARG A 219 -0.11 22.94 -23.03
CA ARG A 219 0.23 21.52 -22.80
C ARG A 219 -0.85 20.80 -22.00
N PHE A 220 -1.38 21.45 -20.95
CA PHE A 220 -2.49 20.92 -20.18
C PHE A 220 -3.77 20.82 -21.02
N GLN A 221 -4.11 21.85 -21.81
CA GLN A 221 -5.30 21.84 -22.66
C GLN A 221 -5.28 20.65 -23.64
N VAL A 222 -4.15 20.41 -24.32
CA VAL A 222 -4.01 19.26 -25.23
C VAL A 222 -4.27 17.94 -24.51
N ALA A 223 -3.65 17.72 -23.34
CA ALA A 223 -3.85 16.50 -22.57
C ALA A 223 -5.31 16.35 -22.08
N ASN A 224 -5.95 17.46 -21.70
CA ASN A 224 -7.34 17.49 -21.25
C ASN A 224 -8.33 17.25 -22.39
N ASP A 225 -8.07 17.78 -23.58
CA ASP A 225 -8.92 17.54 -24.76
C ASP A 225 -8.83 16.09 -25.22
N GLU A 226 -7.63 15.50 -25.23
CA GLU A 226 -7.45 14.07 -25.50
C GLU A 226 -8.20 13.20 -24.49
N LEU A 227 -8.13 13.53 -23.20
CA LEU A 227 -8.90 12.84 -22.15
C LEU A 227 -10.40 12.99 -22.40
N THR A 228 -10.87 14.18 -22.77
CA THR A 228 -12.28 14.46 -23.02
C THR A 228 -12.84 13.59 -24.16
N VAL A 229 -12.10 13.50 -25.28
CA VAL A 229 -12.51 12.67 -26.44
C VAL A 229 -12.67 11.20 -26.04
N VAL A 230 -11.69 10.66 -25.31
CA VAL A 230 -11.71 9.24 -24.87
C VAL A 230 -12.79 9.01 -23.82
N SER A 231 -12.96 9.94 -22.87
CA SER A 231 -14.01 9.88 -21.83
C SER A 231 -15.41 9.93 -22.43
N LEU A 232 -15.64 10.75 -23.45
CA LEU A 232 -16.90 10.78 -24.18
C LEU A 232 -17.18 9.43 -24.89
N ARG A 233 -16.17 8.80 -25.48
CA ARG A 233 -16.32 7.47 -26.09
C ARG A 233 -16.67 6.41 -25.05
N ALA A 234 -15.94 6.34 -23.95
CA ALA A 234 -16.21 5.43 -22.84
C ALA A 234 -17.59 5.68 -22.24
N GLY A 235 -17.95 6.96 -22.02
CA GLY A 235 -19.26 7.37 -21.50
C GLY A 235 -20.41 7.00 -22.41
N ARG A 236 -20.29 7.16 -23.74
CA ARG A 236 -21.32 6.74 -24.72
C ARG A 236 -21.54 5.23 -24.67
N LEU A 237 -20.47 4.43 -24.63
CA LEU A 237 -20.58 2.97 -24.49
C LEU A 237 -21.27 2.57 -23.18
N MET A 238 -20.90 3.19 -22.09
CA MET A 238 -21.51 2.93 -20.78
C MET A 238 -22.98 3.36 -20.76
N SER A 239 -23.30 4.53 -21.28
CA SER A 239 -24.69 5.03 -21.34
C SER A 239 -25.57 4.23 -22.28
N SER A 240 -25.02 3.59 -23.32
CA SER A 240 -25.77 2.73 -24.23
C SER A 240 -26.18 1.38 -23.62
N MET A 241 -25.49 0.95 -22.53
CA MET A 241 -25.72 -0.35 -21.91
C MET A 241 -27.18 -0.50 -21.41
N PHE A 242 -27.66 0.47 -20.65
CA PHE A 242 -28.98 0.43 -20.04
C PHE A 242 -30.12 0.49 -21.08
N PRO A 243 -30.12 1.38 -22.08
CA PRO A 243 -31.08 1.38 -23.19
C PRO A 243 -31.06 0.08 -23.99
N THR A 244 -29.89 -0.50 -24.25
CA THR A 244 -29.76 -1.76 -24.99
C THR A 244 -30.40 -2.92 -24.22
N VAL A 245 -30.13 -3.02 -22.91
CA VAL A 245 -30.77 -4.04 -22.05
C VAL A 245 -32.29 -3.87 -22.02
N ASN A 246 -32.78 -2.65 -21.82
CA ASN A 246 -34.23 -2.37 -21.84
C ASN A 246 -34.85 -2.69 -23.18
N PHE A 247 -34.17 -2.37 -24.29
CA PHE A 247 -34.65 -2.74 -25.62
C PHE A 247 -34.79 -4.27 -25.77
N LEU A 248 -33.78 -5.03 -25.34
CA LEU A 248 -33.81 -6.49 -25.40
C LEU A 248 -34.96 -7.07 -24.54
N ILE A 249 -35.15 -6.54 -23.32
CA ILE A 249 -36.24 -6.96 -22.43
C ILE A 249 -37.60 -6.66 -23.10
N ASN A 250 -37.82 -5.43 -23.57
CA ASN A 250 -39.10 -5.02 -24.15
C ASN A 250 -39.36 -5.74 -25.46
N ALA A 251 -38.37 -5.91 -26.35
CA ALA A 251 -38.51 -6.66 -27.59
C ALA A 251 -38.89 -8.13 -27.33
N SER A 252 -38.22 -8.76 -26.34
CA SER A 252 -38.55 -10.12 -25.92
C SER A 252 -39.94 -10.20 -25.28
N SER A 253 -40.34 -9.20 -24.49
CA SER A 253 -41.67 -9.12 -23.88
C SER A 253 -42.77 -8.98 -24.93
N VAL A 254 -42.57 -8.18 -25.99
CA VAL A 254 -43.48 -8.08 -27.13
C VAL A 254 -43.61 -9.44 -27.83
N GLY A 255 -42.48 -10.15 -28.03
CA GLY A 255 -42.49 -11.50 -28.59
C GLY A 255 -43.33 -12.49 -27.75
N VAL A 256 -43.14 -12.43 -26.40
CA VAL A 256 -43.95 -13.26 -25.48
C VAL A 256 -45.44 -12.94 -25.55
N LEU A 257 -45.77 -11.63 -25.57
CA LEU A 257 -47.18 -11.22 -25.69
C LEU A 257 -47.77 -11.64 -27.02
N TRP A 258 -47.04 -11.51 -28.13
CA TRP A 258 -47.54 -11.89 -29.45
C TRP A 258 -47.83 -13.40 -29.55
N LEU A 259 -46.83 -14.24 -29.23
CA LEU A 259 -47.01 -15.70 -29.23
C LEU A 259 -47.97 -16.17 -28.12
N GLY A 260 -47.98 -15.48 -26.98
CA GLY A 260 -48.82 -15.78 -25.84
C GLY A 260 -50.29 -15.44 -26.07
N ALA A 261 -50.61 -14.36 -26.81
CA ALA A 261 -51.99 -13.96 -27.10
C ALA A 261 -52.77 -15.05 -27.85
N ASP A 262 -52.16 -15.65 -28.87
CA ASP A 262 -52.78 -16.76 -29.62
C ASP A 262 -52.99 -18.00 -28.73
N ARG A 263 -52.03 -18.30 -27.85
CA ARG A 263 -52.11 -19.44 -26.93
C ARG A 263 -53.12 -19.23 -25.79
N VAL A 264 -53.31 -17.99 -25.36
CA VAL A 264 -54.37 -17.63 -24.40
C VAL A 264 -55.75 -17.72 -25.09
N ALA A 265 -55.88 -17.23 -26.33
CA ALA A 265 -57.14 -17.32 -27.10
C ALA A 265 -57.53 -18.75 -27.35
N THR A 266 -56.60 -19.68 -27.55
CA THR A 266 -56.87 -21.12 -27.73
C THR A 266 -57.06 -21.88 -26.41
N GLY A 267 -56.91 -21.20 -25.24
CA GLY A 267 -57.00 -21.82 -23.91
C GLY A 267 -55.82 -22.70 -23.54
N SER A 268 -54.72 -22.65 -24.31
CA SER A 268 -53.53 -23.45 -24.07
C SER A 268 -52.65 -22.89 -22.92
N VAL A 269 -52.75 -21.59 -22.61
CA VAL A 269 -52.03 -20.89 -21.57
C VAL A 269 -52.99 -19.99 -20.80
N GLU A 270 -52.90 -19.99 -19.45
CA GLU A 270 -53.69 -19.09 -18.61
C GLU A 270 -53.07 -17.67 -18.59
N VAL A 271 -53.87 -16.64 -18.35
CA VAL A 271 -53.40 -15.23 -18.35
C VAL A 271 -52.34 -14.98 -17.26
N GLY A 272 -52.55 -15.56 -16.09
CA GLY A 272 -51.58 -15.45 -15.00
C GLY A 272 -50.25 -16.11 -15.33
N SER A 273 -50.26 -17.28 -16.00
CA SER A 273 -49.05 -17.96 -16.48
C SER A 273 -48.25 -17.09 -17.48
N LEU A 274 -48.95 -16.36 -18.38
CA LEU A 274 -48.32 -15.42 -19.30
C LEU A 274 -47.60 -14.27 -18.54
N ILE A 275 -48.23 -13.72 -17.50
CA ILE A 275 -47.67 -12.66 -16.66
C ILE A 275 -46.48 -13.17 -15.86
N ALA A 276 -46.57 -14.39 -15.29
CA ALA A 276 -45.43 -15.02 -14.60
C ALA A 276 -44.25 -15.23 -15.55
N TYR A 277 -44.53 -15.69 -16.78
CA TYR A 277 -43.48 -15.87 -17.80
C TYR A 277 -42.75 -14.57 -18.14
N LEU A 278 -43.48 -13.46 -18.32
CA LEU A 278 -42.87 -12.13 -18.52
C LEU A 278 -41.97 -11.74 -17.36
N THR A 279 -42.38 -12.03 -16.13
CA THR A 279 -41.58 -11.74 -14.93
C THR A 279 -40.30 -12.59 -14.91
N TYR A 280 -40.38 -13.89 -15.23
CA TYR A 280 -39.21 -14.76 -15.35
C TYR A 280 -38.25 -14.29 -16.45
N LEU A 281 -38.77 -13.90 -17.63
CA LEU A 281 -37.97 -13.35 -18.72
C LEU A 281 -37.12 -12.17 -18.27
N VAL A 282 -37.75 -11.20 -17.59
CA VAL A 282 -37.03 -10.03 -17.05
C VAL A 282 -35.95 -10.43 -16.03
N GLN A 283 -36.27 -11.32 -15.08
CA GLN A 283 -35.34 -11.78 -14.06
C GLN A 283 -34.14 -12.54 -14.67
N ILE A 284 -34.39 -13.40 -15.67
CA ILE A 284 -33.36 -14.16 -16.37
C ILE A 284 -32.43 -13.20 -17.14
N LEU A 285 -32.97 -12.27 -17.93
CA LEU A 285 -32.17 -11.31 -18.69
C LEU A 285 -31.35 -10.40 -17.75
N MET A 286 -31.94 -9.95 -16.64
CA MET A 286 -31.18 -9.18 -15.62
C MET A 286 -30.10 -10.00 -14.96
N SER A 287 -30.26 -11.32 -14.78
CA SER A 287 -29.22 -12.20 -14.26
C SER A 287 -28.00 -12.29 -15.22
N VAL A 288 -28.24 -12.28 -16.52
CA VAL A 288 -27.18 -12.23 -17.55
C VAL A 288 -26.43 -10.92 -17.47
N VAL A 289 -27.11 -9.78 -17.27
CA VAL A 289 -26.47 -8.47 -17.08
C VAL A 289 -25.57 -8.49 -15.85
N MET A 290 -26.07 -9.00 -14.71
CA MET A 290 -25.30 -9.08 -13.47
C MET A 290 -24.07 -9.99 -13.60
N ALA A 291 -24.21 -11.14 -14.25
CA ALA A 291 -23.08 -12.03 -14.52
C ALA A 291 -22.02 -11.34 -15.40
N THR A 292 -22.43 -10.61 -16.43
CA THR A 292 -21.55 -9.87 -17.33
C THR A 292 -20.81 -8.78 -16.59
N PHE A 293 -21.49 -8.01 -15.73
CA PHE A 293 -20.87 -6.97 -14.91
C PHE A 293 -19.81 -7.55 -13.96
N MET A 294 -20.13 -8.68 -13.31
CA MET A 294 -19.18 -9.33 -12.41
C MET A 294 -17.92 -9.82 -13.14
N ILE A 295 -18.07 -10.42 -14.33
CA ILE A 295 -16.95 -10.88 -15.14
C ILE A 295 -16.01 -9.71 -15.48
N SER A 296 -16.54 -8.51 -15.74
CA SER A 296 -15.74 -7.32 -16.05
C SER A 296 -14.85 -6.84 -14.89
N MET A 297 -15.15 -7.24 -13.65
CA MET A 297 -14.34 -6.87 -12.47
C MET A 297 -13.17 -7.83 -12.21
N ILE A 298 -13.21 -9.06 -12.75
CA ILE A 298 -12.18 -10.08 -12.53
C ILE A 298 -10.78 -9.60 -12.95
N PRO A 299 -10.58 -8.97 -14.12
CA PRO A 299 -9.24 -8.53 -14.55
C PRO A 299 -8.59 -7.55 -13.56
N ARG A 300 -9.34 -6.59 -13.04
CA ARG A 300 -8.82 -5.62 -12.04
C ARG A 300 -8.35 -6.33 -10.78
N ALA A 301 -9.20 -7.19 -10.22
CA ALA A 301 -8.84 -7.96 -9.03
C ALA A 301 -7.67 -8.91 -9.29
N ALA A 302 -7.54 -9.45 -10.51
CA ALA A 302 -6.42 -10.30 -10.91
C ALA A 302 -5.09 -9.54 -10.91
N VAL A 303 -5.05 -8.33 -11.47
CA VAL A 303 -3.86 -7.46 -11.45
C VAL A 303 -3.49 -7.11 -10.01
N SER A 304 -4.45 -6.61 -9.20
CA SER A 304 -4.23 -6.28 -7.80
C SER A 304 -3.76 -7.48 -6.98
N SER A 305 -4.32 -8.67 -7.22
CA SER A 305 -3.87 -9.89 -6.55
C SER A 305 -2.45 -10.29 -6.93
N GLY A 306 -2.02 -10.03 -8.17
CA GLY A 306 -0.63 -10.24 -8.61
C GLY A 306 0.34 -9.37 -7.84
N ARG A 307 0.04 -8.08 -7.71
CA ARG A 307 0.85 -7.10 -6.95
C ARG A 307 0.91 -7.42 -5.45
N ILE A 308 -0.19 -7.88 -4.87
CA ILE A 308 -0.26 -8.34 -3.48
C ILE A 308 0.62 -9.59 -3.30
N GLN A 309 0.49 -10.56 -4.21
CA GLN A 309 1.22 -11.82 -4.11
C GLN A 309 2.73 -11.61 -4.27
N GLU A 310 3.15 -10.67 -5.11
CA GLU A 310 4.55 -10.28 -5.24
C GLU A 310 5.16 -9.84 -3.90
N VAL A 311 4.43 -9.03 -3.11
CA VAL A 311 4.88 -8.63 -1.77
C VAL A 311 4.90 -9.81 -0.80
N LEU A 312 3.86 -10.65 -0.80
CA LEU A 312 3.77 -11.81 0.10
C LEU A 312 4.81 -12.89 -0.19
N ASP A 313 5.19 -13.07 -1.45
CA ASP A 313 6.19 -14.06 -1.89
C ASP A 313 7.63 -13.52 -1.78
N THR A 314 7.82 -12.20 -1.59
CA THR A 314 9.16 -11.61 -1.42
C THR A 314 9.65 -11.83 0.01
N GLY A 315 10.75 -12.55 0.17
CA GLY A 315 11.44 -12.68 1.45
C GLY A 315 12.35 -11.48 1.72
N THR A 316 12.67 -11.24 2.99
CA THR A 316 13.69 -10.25 3.35
C THR A 316 15.09 -10.74 2.96
N SER A 317 15.93 -9.82 2.45
CA SER A 317 17.35 -10.11 2.13
C SER A 317 18.19 -10.23 3.39
N VAL A 318 17.83 -9.53 4.46
CA VAL A 318 18.49 -9.58 5.77
C VAL A 318 17.72 -10.57 6.66
N ARG A 319 18.21 -11.83 6.71
CA ARG A 319 17.53 -12.89 7.46
C ARG A 319 18.07 -12.98 8.87
N PRO A 320 17.21 -13.07 9.91
CA PRO A 320 17.66 -13.40 11.25
C PRO A 320 18.39 -14.74 11.26
N PRO A 321 19.45 -14.91 12.08
CA PRO A 321 20.14 -16.18 12.21
C PRO A 321 19.23 -17.26 12.83
N ALA A 322 19.41 -18.52 12.40
CA ALA A 322 18.63 -19.64 12.94
C ALA A 322 18.91 -19.88 14.43
N VAL A 323 20.15 -19.64 14.86
CA VAL A 323 20.58 -19.71 16.27
C VAL A 323 21.30 -18.39 16.58
N PRO A 324 20.59 -17.37 17.11
CA PRO A 324 21.18 -16.06 17.35
C PRO A 324 22.14 -16.08 18.54
N VAL A 325 23.29 -15.44 18.37
CA VAL A 325 24.21 -15.14 19.49
C VAL A 325 23.63 -13.99 20.30
N ARG A 326 23.51 -14.19 21.62
CA ARG A 326 22.88 -13.21 22.53
C ARG A 326 23.86 -12.55 23.48
N LYS A 327 25.13 -12.86 23.38
CA LYS A 327 26.15 -12.30 24.27
C LYS A 327 27.28 -11.68 23.45
N LEU A 328 27.55 -10.41 23.68
CA LEU A 328 28.67 -9.71 23.08
C LEU A 328 29.96 -10.13 23.76
N ALA A 329 31.01 -10.38 22.97
CA ALA A 329 32.35 -10.73 23.49
C ALA A 329 33.10 -9.49 23.98
N THR A 330 32.96 -8.38 23.23
CA THR A 330 33.64 -7.09 23.51
C THR A 330 32.62 -5.95 23.31
N PRO A 331 31.72 -5.70 24.29
CA PRO A 331 30.68 -4.68 24.16
C PRO A 331 31.22 -3.33 23.69
N GLY A 332 30.47 -2.62 22.87
CA GLY A 332 30.80 -1.30 22.36
C GLY A 332 31.89 -1.25 21.29
N THR A 333 32.40 -2.39 20.78
CA THR A 333 33.39 -2.39 19.68
C THR A 333 32.69 -2.53 18.31
N ILE A 334 33.25 -1.88 17.30
CA ILE A 334 32.88 -2.03 15.87
C ILE A 334 34.16 -2.45 15.15
N GLU A 335 34.09 -3.56 14.42
CA GLU A 335 35.21 -4.01 13.58
C GLU A 335 34.71 -4.37 12.18
N MET A 336 35.35 -3.83 11.16
CA MET A 336 35.15 -4.22 9.78
C MET A 336 36.37 -4.95 9.27
N ARG A 337 36.20 -6.10 8.62
CA ARG A 337 37.27 -6.93 8.07
C ARG A 337 37.03 -7.16 6.59
N GLU A 338 37.83 -6.53 5.74
CA GLU A 338 37.79 -6.67 4.28
C GLU A 338 36.37 -6.51 3.70
N VAL A 339 35.62 -5.54 4.23
CA VAL A 339 34.21 -5.37 3.89
C VAL A 339 34.06 -4.80 2.49
N GLY A 340 33.30 -5.53 1.67
CA GLY A 340 32.82 -5.04 0.38
C GLY A 340 31.30 -5.04 0.31
N PHE A 341 30.76 -4.12 -0.48
CA PHE A 341 29.32 -4.02 -0.68
C PHE A 341 28.97 -3.60 -2.11
N HIS A 342 27.96 -4.27 -2.64
CA HIS A 342 27.44 -4.07 -3.98
C HIS A 342 25.92 -4.02 -3.94
N TYR A 343 25.32 -2.94 -4.48
CA TYR A 343 23.87 -2.87 -4.63
C TYR A 343 23.40 -3.83 -5.73
N PRO A 344 22.29 -4.52 -5.56
CA PRO A 344 21.76 -5.40 -6.60
C PRO A 344 21.50 -4.66 -7.91
N GLY A 345 22.05 -5.19 -9.00
CA GLY A 345 21.92 -4.59 -10.33
C GLY A 345 22.88 -3.44 -10.63
N ALA A 346 23.74 -3.03 -9.68
CA ALA A 346 24.82 -2.10 -9.96
C ALA A 346 25.97 -2.81 -10.70
N GLU A 347 26.65 -2.11 -11.60
CA GLU A 347 27.79 -2.67 -12.35
C GLU A 347 29.08 -2.73 -11.51
N HIS A 348 29.22 -1.82 -10.54
CA HIS A 348 30.42 -1.69 -9.70
C HIS A 348 30.09 -1.82 -8.21
N ALA A 349 31.07 -2.31 -7.46
CA ALA A 349 31.01 -2.31 -6.00
C ALA A 349 31.02 -0.88 -5.46
N VAL A 350 30.19 -0.61 -4.45
CA VAL A 350 30.17 0.71 -3.76
C VAL A 350 31.21 0.77 -2.67
N LEU A 351 31.61 -0.37 -2.10
CA LEU A 351 32.66 -0.49 -1.09
C LEU A 351 33.52 -1.70 -1.42
N SER A 352 34.84 -1.57 -1.24
CA SER A 352 35.81 -2.62 -1.51
C SER A 352 36.93 -2.65 -0.45
N GLY A 353 37.08 -3.78 0.26
CA GLY A 353 38.20 -4.05 1.15
C GLY A 353 38.32 -3.12 2.37
N ILE A 354 37.20 -2.63 2.90
CA ILE A 354 37.22 -1.70 4.03
C ILE A 354 37.50 -2.43 5.34
N SER A 355 38.57 -2.00 6.05
CA SER A 355 38.97 -2.60 7.31
C SER A 355 39.30 -1.51 8.34
N PHE A 356 38.63 -1.50 9.50
CA PHE A 356 38.91 -0.62 10.63
C PHE A 356 38.37 -1.19 11.94
N LEU A 357 38.82 -0.64 13.08
CA LEU A 357 38.38 -1.02 14.42
C LEU A 357 38.13 0.25 15.23
N THR A 358 36.89 0.43 15.74
CA THR A 358 36.56 1.48 16.72
C THR A 358 36.26 0.83 18.06
N LYS A 359 36.87 1.31 19.13
CA LYS A 359 36.72 0.83 20.52
C LYS A 359 35.88 1.80 21.35
N PRO A 360 35.31 1.36 22.48
CA PRO A 360 34.70 2.25 23.44
C PRO A 360 35.65 3.42 23.81
N GLY A 361 35.11 4.63 23.87
CA GLY A 361 35.87 5.84 24.12
C GLY A 361 36.62 6.41 22.92
N GLN A 362 36.51 5.77 21.74
CA GLN A 362 37.13 6.26 20.50
C GLN A 362 36.10 6.84 19.53
N THR A 363 36.51 7.92 18.88
CA THR A 363 35.75 8.52 17.77
C THR A 363 36.45 8.23 16.44
N THR A 364 35.81 7.46 15.57
CA THR A 364 36.23 7.25 14.18
C THR A 364 35.43 8.13 13.26
N ALA A 365 36.08 9.02 12.54
CA ALA A 365 35.47 9.88 11.55
C ALA A 365 35.60 9.28 10.13
N ILE A 366 34.60 9.46 9.29
CA ILE A 366 34.60 9.03 7.90
C ILE A 366 34.40 10.25 7.01
N VAL A 367 35.34 10.53 6.13
CA VAL A 367 35.32 11.65 5.20
C VAL A 367 35.57 11.17 3.77
N GLY A 368 35.17 11.95 2.78
CA GLY A 368 35.38 11.66 1.36
C GLY A 368 34.37 12.41 0.48
N SER A 369 34.53 12.33 -0.83
CA SER A 369 33.68 12.97 -1.82
C SER A 369 32.23 12.50 -1.74
N THR A 370 31.30 13.28 -2.33
CA THR A 370 29.89 12.84 -2.45
C THR A 370 29.84 11.61 -3.35
N GLY A 371 29.17 10.55 -2.88
CA GLY A 371 29.11 9.28 -3.62
C GLY A 371 30.18 8.26 -3.24
N SER A 372 31.20 8.58 -2.43
CA SER A 372 32.28 7.67 -2.04
C SER A 372 31.85 6.48 -1.16
N GLY A 373 30.55 6.30 -0.85
CA GLY A 373 30.06 5.13 -0.10
C GLY A 373 29.90 5.31 1.42
N LYS A 374 30.15 6.50 2.00
CA LYS A 374 30.11 6.77 3.45
C LYS A 374 28.83 6.32 4.15
N THR A 375 27.67 6.77 3.66
CA THR A 375 26.34 6.38 4.17
C THR A 375 26.11 4.88 4.02
N THR A 376 26.57 4.29 2.92
CA THR A 376 26.48 2.83 2.72
C THR A 376 27.29 2.09 3.78
N LEU A 377 28.50 2.55 4.05
CA LEU A 377 29.40 1.94 5.04
C LEU A 377 28.77 1.92 6.44
N VAL A 378 28.26 3.06 6.90
CA VAL A 378 27.65 3.15 8.23
C VAL A 378 26.33 2.38 8.36
N ASN A 379 25.60 2.19 7.27
CA ASN A 379 24.38 1.39 7.25
C ASN A 379 24.61 -0.13 7.34
N LEU A 380 25.82 -0.60 7.11
CA LEU A 380 26.19 -2.00 7.33
C LEU A 380 26.34 -2.33 8.81
N ILE A 381 26.70 -1.36 9.67
CA ILE A 381 26.90 -1.57 11.11
C ILE A 381 25.60 -2.00 11.80
N PRO A 382 24.46 -1.29 11.66
CA PRO A 382 23.17 -1.72 12.20
C PRO A 382 22.51 -2.81 11.35
N ARG A 383 23.22 -3.37 10.37
CA ARG A 383 22.74 -4.41 9.47
C ARG A 383 21.45 -4.03 8.73
N LEU A 384 21.36 -2.79 8.22
CA LEU A 384 20.29 -2.42 7.29
C LEU A 384 20.47 -3.10 5.93
N PHE A 385 21.68 -3.52 5.62
CA PHE A 385 22.10 -4.38 4.52
C PHE A 385 23.15 -5.37 5.02
N ASP A 386 23.23 -6.53 4.43
CA ASP A 386 24.34 -7.46 4.65
C ASP A 386 25.51 -7.12 3.71
N ALA A 387 26.73 -7.15 4.23
CA ALA A 387 27.94 -7.02 3.40
C ALA A 387 28.00 -8.14 2.36
N THR A 388 28.46 -7.82 1.14
CA THR A 388 28.59 -8.82 0.04
C THR A 388 29.88 -9.60 0.15
N SER A 389 30.91 -9.07 0.78
CA SER A 389 32.15 -9.74 1.13
C SER A 389 32.71 -9.22 2.46
N GLY A 390 33.58 -9.98 3.08
CA GLY A 390 34.12 -9.66 4.39
C GLY A 390 33.13 -9.85 5.53
N SER A 391 33.41 -9.23 6.68
CA SER A 391 32.59 -9.32 7.88
C SER A 391 32.52 -8.00 8.64
N VAL A 392 31.33 -7.70 9.18
CA VAL A 392 31.07 -6.58 10.10
C VAL A 392 30.81 -7.18 11.47
N LEU A 393 31.63 -6.83 12.44
CA LEU A 393 31.48 -7.33 13.82
C LEU A 393 31.06 -6.17 14.72
N VAL A 394 30.07 -6.44 15.58
CA VAL A 394 29.64 -5.56 16.66
C VAL A 394 29.78 -6.33 17.97
N GLY A 395 30.50 -5.73 18.92
CA GLY A 395 30.77 -6.42 20.18
C GLY A 395 31.59 -7.71 20.02
N GLY A 396 32.38 -7.83 18.94
CA GLY A 396 33.19 -9.01 18.62
C GLY A 396 32.43 -10.16 17.97
N VAL A 397 31.15 -9.95 17.61
CA VAL A 397 30.28 -10.96 16.94
C VAL A 397 29.87 -10.44 15.57
N ASP A 398 29.90 -11.30 14.55
CA ASP A 398 29.40 -10.95 13.21
C ASP A 398 27.92 -10.56 13.27
N VAL A 399 27.56 -9.42 12.70
CA VAL A 399 26.19 -8.90 12.72
C VAL A 399 25.18 -9.88 12.11
N ARG A 400 25.62 -10.80 11.24
CA ARG A 400 24.79 -11.84 10.63
C ARG A 400 24.42 -12.97 11.60
N GLU A 401 25.20 -13.14 12.67
CA GLU A 401 25.00 -14.17 13.70
C GLU A 401 24.39 -13.61 14.98
N LEU A 402 24.46 -12.29 15.16
CA LEU A 402 23.96 -11.60 16.35
C LEU A 402 22.43 -11.54 16.34
N ASP A 403 21.84 -11.67 17.56
CA ASP A 403 20.40 -11.41 17.77
C ASP A 403 20.09 -9.97 17.35
N PRO A 404 19.14 -9.74 16.41
CA PRO A 404 18.79 -8.39 15.93
C PRO A 404 18.41 -7.42 17.04
N ASP A 405 17.70 -7.86 18.07
CA ASP A 405 17.27 -7.01 19.17
C ASP A 405 18.47 -6.54 20.00
N ILE A 406 19.48 -7.39 20.19
CA ILE A 406 20.74 -7.02 20.85
C ILE A 406 21.53 -6.06 19.98
N LEU A 407 21.69 -6.37 18.68
CA LEU A 407 22.40 -5.48 17.76
C LEU A 407 21.79 -4.07 17.79
N TRP A 408 20.46 -3.99 17.63
CA TRP A 408 19.80 -2.69 17.57
C TRP A 408 19.72 -1.99 18.93
N SER A 409 19.67 -2.73 20.04
CA SER A 409 19.73 -2.10 21.37
C SER A 409 21.07 -1.46 21.68
N THR A 410 22.14 -1.99 21.10
CA THR A 410 23.52 -1.50 21.31
C THR A 410 23.83 -0.23 20.52
N ILE A 411 23.08 0.06 19.44
CA ILE A 411 23.39 1.14 18.49
C ILE A 411 22.39 2.29 18.58
N GLY A 412 22.89 3.52 18.65
CA GLY A 412 22.14 4.77 18.44
C GLY A 412 22.47 5.36 17.07
N LEU A 413 21.63 5.13 16.07
CA LEU A 413 21.79 5.66 14.73
C LEU A 413 21.09 7.01 14.58
N ILE A 414 21.83 8.02 14.13
CA ILE A 414 21.30 9.34 13.76
C ILE A 414 21.49 9.50 12.25
N PRO A 415 20.43 9.32 11.44
CA PRO A 415 20.55 9.34 9.99
C PRO A 415 20.72 10.76 9.43
N GLN A 416 21.30 10.87 8.25
CA GLN A 416 21.49 12.13 7.52
C GLN A 416 20.18 12.92 7.36
N ARG A 417 19.07 12.21 7.07
CA ARG A 417 17.73 12.80 6.99
C ARG A 417 16.89 12.33 8.18
N PRO A 418 16.81 13.14 9.25
CA PRO A 418 16.06 12.76 10.43
C PRO A 418 14.57 12.70 10.14
N TYR A 419 13.92 11.65 10.64
CA TYR A 419 12.48 11.47 10.55
C TYR A 419 11.85 11.50 11.95
N LEU A 420 10.80 12.31 12.10
CA LEU A 420 10.00 12.36 13.31
C LEU A 420 8.60 11.79 13.00
N PHE A 421 8.11 10.96 13.91
CA PHE A 421 6.79 10.39 13.82
C PHE A 421 5.73 11.39 14.30
N SER A 422 4.54 11.33 13.71
CA SER A 422 3.38 12.09 14.21
C SER A 422 3.06 11.72 15.66
N GLY A 423 2.85 12.71 16.51
CA GLY A 423 2.62 12.51 17.93
C GLY A 423 3.13 13.70 18.74
N THR A 424 3.85 13.45 19.81
CA THR A 424 4.47 14.48 20.65
C THR A 424 5.99 14.38 20.63
N ILE A 425 6.68 15.39 21.15
CA ILE A 425 8.14 15.32 21.36
C ILE A 425 8.46 14.14 22.28
N ALA A 426 7.74 14.00 23.40
CA ALA A 426 7.91 12.88 24.32
C ALA A 426 7.73 11.51 23.63
N SER A 427 6.72 11.35 22.79
CA SER A 427 6.51 10.09 22.05
C SER A 427 7.67 9.80 21.09
N ASN A 428 8.23 10.82 20.44
CA ASN A 428 9.41 10.66 19.58
C ASN A 428 10.68 10.31 20.36
N LEU A 429 10.89 10.84 21.55
CA LEU A 429 12.02 10.48 22.40
C LEU A 429 11.89 9.05 22.96
N ARG A 430 10.67 8.62 23.29
CA ARG A 430 10.40 7.24 23.73
C ARG A 430 10.68 6.17 22.68
N PHE A 431 10.78 6.51 21.39
CA PHE A 431 11.35 5.59 20.40
C PHE A 431 12.78 5.18 20.70
N GLY A 432 13.55 6.04 21.38
CA GLY A 432 14.90 5.70 21.84
C GLY A 432 14.88 4.78 23.06
N ASN A 433 14.02 5.09 24.04
CA ASN A 433 13.83 4.32 25.26
C ASN A 433 12.38 4.46 25.73
N LEU A 434 11.61 3.35 25.72
CA LEU A 434 10.19 3.33 26.07
C LEU A 434 9.94 3.73 27.54
N ASP A 435 10.89 3.41 28.42
CA ASP A 435 10.80 3.65 29.87
C ASP A 435 11.41 5.00 30.29
N ALA A 436 11.82 5.85 29.32
CA ALA A 436 12.41 7.14 29.61
C ALA A 436 11.47 8.04 30.43
N THR A 437 11.97 8.52 31.55
CA THR A 437 11.29 9.50 32.39
C THR A 437 11.32 10.89 31.74
N GLU A 438 10.52 11.84 32.25
CA GLU A 438 10.58 13.22 31.77
C GLU A 438 11.96 13.86 32.02
N ASP A 439 12.58 13.54 33.15
CA ASP A 439 13.91 14.03 33.49
C ASP A 439 14.98 13.48 32.51
N ASP A 440 14.91 12.20 32.13
CA ASP A 440 15.79 11.64 31.10
C ASP A 440 15.60 12.33 29.75
N MET A 441 14.35 12.64 29.39
CA MET A 441 14.05 13.35 28.15
C MET A 441 14.59 14.78 28.17
N TRP A 442 14.42 15.51 29.27
CA TRP A 442 14.96 16.87 29.41
C TRP A 442 16.49 16.87 29.43
N ALA A 443 17.11 15.90 30.08
CA ALA A 443 18.56 15.73 30.04
C ALA A 443 19.06 15.49 28.61
N ALA A 444 18.43 14.59 27.86
CA ALA A 444 18.77 14.31 26.47
C ALA A 444 18.54 15.52 25.55
N LEU A 445 17.45 16.26 25.74
CA LEU A 445 17.20 17.52 25.02
C LEU A 445 18.22 18.59 25.33
N THR A 446 18.71 18.66 26.56
CA THR A 446 19.78 19.61 26.97
C THR A 446 21.08 19.28 26.26
N VAL A 447 21.48 18.01 26.26
CA VAL A 447 22.65 17.53 25.52
C VAL A 447 22.54 17.86 24.03
N ALA A 448 21.38 17.58 23.45
CA ALA A 448 21.09 17.83 22.03
C ALA A 448 20.88 19.33 21.69
N GLN A 449 21.10 20.25 22.63
CA GLN A 449 20.87 21.70 22.47
C GLN A 449 19.41 22.01 22.01
N ALA A 450 18.47 21.19 22.44
CA ALA A 450 17.06 21.26 22.03
C ALA A 450 16.13 21.77 23.15
N ALA A 451 16.59 21.77 24.41
CA ALA A 451 15.77 22.08 25.57
C ALA A 451 15.13 23.48 25.51
N GLU A 452 15.83 24.48 25.02
CA GLU A 452 15.37 25.88 24.96
C GLU A 452 14.17 26.01 24.02
N PHE A 453 14.30 25.55 22.77
CA PHE A 453 13.19 25.66 21.82
C PHE A 453 12.02 24.76 22.20
N VAL A 454 12.26 23.59 22.80
CA VAL A 454 11.17 22.70 23.27
C VAL A 454 10.41 23.37 24.41
N ARG A 455 11.08 24.06 25.36
CA ARG A 455 10.39 24.83 26.42
C ARG A 455 9.59 26.00 25.86
N SER A 456 10.03 26.61 24.75
CA SER A 456 9.30 27.70 24.11
C SER A 456 8.10 27.23 23.29
N MET A 457 8.01 25.93 22.96
CA MET A 457 6.85 25.38 22.26
C MET A 457 5.64 25.22 23.21
N PRO A 458 4.43 25.55 22.78
CA PRO A 458 3.21 25.29 23.55
C PRO A 458 3.10 23.80 23.90
N GLY A 459 3.09 23.48 25.20
CA GLY A 459 3.02 22.10 25.70
C GLY A 459 4.38 21.43 25.93
N GLY A 460 5.54 22.06 25.63
CA GLY A 460 6.87 21.51 25.91
C GLY A 460 7.06 20.10 25.36
N LEU A 461 7.33 19.10 26.22
CA LEU A 461 7.43 17.69 25.83
C LEU A 461 6.16 17.14 25.14
N HIS A 462 5.01 17.69 25.44
CA HIS A 462 3.72 17.29 24.84
C HIS A 462 3.38 18.09 23.57
N ALA A 463 4.26 19.00 23.14
CA ALA A 463 4.10 19.73 21.89
C ALA A 463 3.95 18.76 20.71
N ARG A 464 2.98 19.05 19.83
CA ARG A 464 2.64 18.19 18.70
C ARG A 464 3.72 18.22 17.63
N ILE A 465 4.09 17.07 17.14
CA ILE A 465 4.94 16.85 15.96
C ILE A 465 4.06 16.28 14.84
N GLU A 466 4.12 16.90 13.68
CA GLU A 466 3.48 16.40 12.47
C GLU A 466 4.34 15.33 11.79
N GLN A 467 3.73 14.55 10.89
CA GLN A 467 4.42 13.49 10.16
C GLN A 467 5.66 14.04 9.42
N GLY A 468 6.80 13.39 9.65
CA GLY A 468 8.09 13.84 9.12
C GLY A 468 8.67 15.07 9.81
N GLY A 469 8.03 15.61 10.86
CA GLY A 469 8.44 16.83 11.55
C GLY A 469 8.36 18.09 10.68
N THR A 470 7.31 18.20 9.86
CA THR A 470 7.12 19.34 8.93
C THR A 470 6.87 20.65 9.63
N ASN A 471 6.41 20.62 10.86
CA ASN A 471 6.16 21.78 11.71
C ASN A 471 7.35 22.24 12.56
N VAL A 472 8.53 21.65 12.37
CA VAL A 472 9.79 22.06 12.99
C VAL A 472 10.85 22.31 11.92
N SER A 473 11.82 23.21 12.21
CA SER A 473 12.92 23.49 11.28
C SER A 473 13.86 22.28 11.08
N GLY A 474 14.66 22.27 10.01
CA GLY A 474 15.62 21.20 9.74
C GLY A 474 16.58 20.97 10.92
N GLY A 475 17.17 22.03 11.46
CA GLY A 475 18.07 21.95 12.61
C GLY A 475 17.37 21.53 13.92
N GLN A 476 16.10 21.93 14.14
CA GLN A 476 15.30 21.45 15.27
C GLN A 476 15.02 19.96 15.14
N ARG A 477 14.64 19.50 13.95
CA ARG A 477 14.39 18.09 13.64
C ARG A 477 15.64 17.24 13.89
N GLN A 478 16.81 17.74 13.45
CA GLN A 478 18.07 17.07 13.66
C GLN A 478 18.40 16.93 15.15
N ARG A 479 18.25 18.02 15.92
CA ARG A 479 18.50 18.00 17.38
C ARG A 479 17.55 17.07 18.13
N LEU A 480 16.27 16.97 17.72
CA LEU A 480 15.34 16.00 18.29
C LEU A 480 15.71 14.56 17.95
N ALA A 481 16.24 14.29 16.75
CA ALA A 481 16.75 12.96 16.39
C ALA A 481 18.00 12.60 17.19
N ILE A 482 18.90 13.56 17.45
CA ILE A 482 20.05 13.37 18.33
C ILE A 482 19.58 13.10 19.76
N ALA A 483 18.63 13.89 20.30
CA ALA A 483 18.08 13.66 21.64
C ALA A 483 17.47 12.25 21.78
N ARG A 484 16.80 11.75 20.74
CA ARG A 484 16.26 10.38 20.69
C ARG A 484 17.36 9.32 20.80
N ALA A 485 18.51 9.52 20.17
CA ALA A 485 19.64 8.61 20.30
C ALA A 485 20.31 8.73 21.67
N VAL A 486 20.43 9.95 22.22
CA VAL A 486 21.01 10.21 23.55
C VAL A 486 20.16 9.59 24.67
N VAL A 487 18.83 9.69 24.60
CA VAL A 487 17.94 9.11 25.63
C VAL A 487 18.05 7.58 25.70
N ARG A 488 18.49 6.95 24.61
CA ARG A 488 18.71 5.50 24.53
C ARG A 488 19.94 5.04 25.32
N ARG A 489 20.99 5.90 25.44
CA ARG A 489 22.29 5.59 26.05
C ARG A 489 22.93 4.31 25.45
N PRO A 490 23.13 4.25 24.14
CA PRO A 490 23.71 3.07 23.49
C PRO A 490 25.22 2.97 23.72
N ASP A 491 25.81 1.78 23.51
CA ASP A 491 27.26 1.56 23.55
C ASP A 491 27.95 2.08 22.28
N ILE A 492 27.20 2.30 21.20
CA ILE A 492 27.71 2.75 19.91
C ILE A 492 26.82 3.89 19.38
N TYR A 493 27.42 5.02 19.06
CA TYR A 493 26.75 6.12 18.36
C TYR A 493 27.23 6.20 16.92
N ILE A 494 26.26 6.32 15.98
CA ILE A 494 26.53 6.51 14.55
C ILE A 494 25.84 7.81 14.12
N PHE A 495 26.66 8.81 13.73
CA PHE A 495 26.21 10.08 13.21
C PHE A 495 26.45 10.12 11.69
N ASP A 496 25.41 9.95 10.88
CA ASP A 496 25.52 10.05 9.43
C ASP A 496 25.20 11.48 8.99
N ASP A 497 26.25 12.30 8.77
CA ASP A 497 26.19 13.71 8.36
C ASP A 497 25.22 14.57 9.19
N SER A 498 25.11 14.24 10.49
CA SER A 498 24.07 14.74 11.38
C SER A 498 24.31 16.18 11.87
N PHE A 499 25.43 16.77 11.58
CA PHE A 499 25.83 18.12 12.03
C PHE A 499 25.71 19.17 10.92
N SER A 500 25.57 18.76 9.65
CA SER A 500 25.55 19.66 8.49
C SER A 500 24.40 20.66 8.47
N ALA A 501 23.25 20.29 9.05
CA ALA A 501 22.06 21.14 9.12
C ALA A 501 22.11 22.20 10.27
N LEU A 502 23.19 22.23 11.06
CA LEU A 502 23.34 23.11 12.20
C LEU A 502 24.30 24.29 11.86
N ASP A 503 24.02 25.42 12.48
CA ASP A 503 24.99 26.54 12.49
C ASP A 503 26.25 26.19 13.30
N LEU A 504 27.36 26.83 12.98
CA LEU A 504 28.67 26.52 13.57
C LEU A 504 28.69 26.65 15.11
N THR A 505 27.96 27.60 15.67
CA THR A 505 27.89 27.82 17.11
C THR A 505 27.11 26.71 17.81
N THR A 506 25.96 26.34 17.26
CA THR A 506 25.16 25.24 17.79
C THR A 506 25.87 23.90 17.62
N ASP A 507 26.57 23.66 16.51
CA ASP A 507 27.37 22.45 16.27
C ASP A 507 28.50 22.33 17.33
N ALA A 508 29.25 23.38 17.58
CA ALA A 508 30.32 23.37 18.58
C ALA A 508 29.79 23.08 19.99
N ARG A 509 28.68 23.74 20.39
CA ARG A 509 28.03 23.52 21.71
C ARG A 509 27.48 22.09 21.83
N LEU A 510 26.87 21.57 20.77
CA LEU A 510 26.32 20.22 20.74
C LEU A 510 27.43 19.17 20.91
N ARG A 511 28.54 19.29 20.18
CA ARG A 511 29.70 18.38 20.32
C ARG A 511 30.30 18.43 21.70
N ALA A 512 30.48 19.62 22.27
CA ALA A 512 30.96 19.77 23.65
C ALA A 512 30.02 19.10 24.67
N ALA A 513 28.68 19.17 24.46
CA ALA A 513 27.71 18.54 25.32
C ALA A 513 27.61 17.02 25.11
N LEU A 514 27.89 16.52 23.91
CA LEU A 514 27.92 15.09 23.60
C LEU A 514 29.14 14.38 24.17
N ALA A 515 30.33 15.03 24.22
CA ALA A 515 31.59 14.44 24.64
C ALA A 515 31.50 13.69 25.99
N PRO A 516 30.92 14.24 27.08
CA PRO A 516 30.80 13.50 28.34
C PRO A 516 29.83 12.32 28.28
N VAL A 517 28.83 12.37 27.39
CA VAL A 517 27.80 11.32 27.25
C VAL A 517 28.31 10.14 26.40
N THR A 518 29.19 10.42 25.44
CA THR A 518 29.77 9.43 24.54
C THR A 518 31.14 8.91 25.00
N ARG A 519 31.63 9.34 26.16
CA ARG A 519 32.98 9.06 26.66
C ARG A 519 33.29 7.55 26.73
N ASP A 520 32.33 6.74 27.12
CA ASP A 520 32.48 5.29 27.29
C ASP A 520 31.88 4.50 26.11
N ALA A 521 31.45 5.18 25.06
CA ALA A 521 30.85 4.58 23.87
C ALA A 521 31.81 4.67 22.67
N ALA A 522 31.65 3.77 21.70
CA ALA A 522 32.28 3.96 20.40
C ALA A 522 31.46 4.94 19.56
N VAL A 523 32.14 5.86 18.90
CA VAL A 523 31.49 6.89 18.08
C VAL A 523 31.98 6.79 16.64
N VAL A 524 31.04 6.67 15.70
CA VAL A 524 31.33 6.78 14.26
C VAL A 524 30.63 8.03 13.73
N VAL A 525 31.40 8.93 13.12
CA VAL A 525 30.91 10.19 12.59
C VAL A 525 31.20 10.26 11.09
N VAL A 526 30.16 10.30 10.26
CA VAL A 526 30.29 10.74 8.87
C VAL A 526 30.14 12.26 8.86
N ALA A 527 31.10 12.98 8.34
CA ALA A 527 31.02 14.43 8.20
C ALA A 527 31.58 14.90 6.86
N GLN A 528 31.03 16.01 6.40
CA GLN A 528 31.52 16.73 5.24
C GLN A 528 32.46 17.86 5.64
N ARG A 529 32.34 18.38 6.89
CA ARG A 529 33.16 19.48 7.38
C ARG A 529 34.37 18.96 8.16
N VAL A 530 35.56 19.36 7.75
CA VAL A 530 36.82 19.00 8.44
C VAL A 530 36.80 19.46 9.89
N SER A 531 36.25 20.65 10.17
CA SER A 531 36.16 21.17 11.57
C SER A 531 35.33 20.28 12.51
N THR A 532 34.52 19.38 11.98
CA THR A 532 33.72 18.42 12.77
C THR A 532 34.56 17.21 13.18
N ILE A 533 35.57 16.85 12.40
CA ILE A 533 36.33 15.59 12.53
C ILE A 533 37.82 15.77 12.93
N SER A 534 38.32 17.00 12.95
CA SER A 534 39.75 17.28 13.25
C SER A 534 40.23 16.74 14.60
N ASN A 535 39.31 16.56 15.56
CA ASN A 535 39.61 16.02 16.90
C ASN A 535 39.25 14.52 17.02
N ALA A 536 38.95 13.83 15.94
CA ALA A 536 38.69 12.40 15.97
C ALA A 536 39.98 11.61 16.25
N ASP A 537 39.87 10.51 16.99
CA ASP A 537 40.99 9.63 17.28
C ASP A 537 41.53 8.95 16.02
N GLU A 538 40.64 8.70 15.06
CA GLU A 538 40.96 8.13 13.77
C GLU A 538 40.05 8.72 12.69
N ILE A 539 40.62 9.07 11.56
CA ILE A 539 39.92 9.55 10.38
C ILE A 539 40.14 8.55 9.24
N LEU A 540 39.06 8.11 8.62
CA LEU A 540 39.05 7.25 7.45
C LEU A 540 38.67 8.08 6.21
N VAL A 541 39.56 8.13 5.22
CA VAL A 541 39.36 8.85 3.97
C VAL A 541 38.88 7.86 2.92
N LEU A 542 37.63 8.00 2.51
CA LEU A 542 37.01 7.17 1.44
C LEU A 542 37.05 7.92 0.12
N ASP A 543 37.53 7.23 -0.91
CA ASP A 543 37.44 7.67 -2.29
C ASP A 543 37.04 6.49 -3.19
N ASP A 544 36.01 6.67 -4.04
CA ASP A 544 35.43 5.63 -4.91
C ASP A 544 35.25 4.26 -4.22
N GLY A 545 34.77 4.27 -2.97
CA GLY A 545 34.49 3.05 -2.21
C GLY A 545 35.70 2.33 -1.63
N VAL A 546 36.88 2.94 -1.71
CA VAL A 546 38.13 2.39 -1.18
C VAL A 546 38.67 3.30 -0.07
N LEU A 547 39.31 2.73 0.94
CA LEU A 547 40.02 3.46 2.00
C LEU A 547 41.38 3.93 1.46
N VAL A 548 41.50 5.22 1.15
CA VAL A 548 42.75 5.81 0.60
C VAL A 548 43.64 6.47 1.66
N GLY A 549 43.11 6.73 2.86
CA GLY A 549 43.85 7.29 3.97
C GLY A 549 43.26 6.89 5.31
N ARG A 550 44.14 6.69 6.31
CA ARG A 550 43.77 6.36 7.68
C ARG A 550 44.79 6.95 8.65
N GLY A 551 44.34 7.68 9.66
CA GLY A 551 45.19 8.30 10.68
C GLY A 551 44.51 9.45 11.38
N THR A 552 45.26 10.21 12.15
CA THR A 552 44.86 11.48 12.77
C THR A 552 44.83 12.62 11.75
N HIS A 553 44.24 13.74 12.10
CA HIS A 553 44.20 14.95 11.26
C HIS A 553 45.59 15.37 10.76
N ASP A 554 46.56 15.44 11.67
CA ASP A 554 47.93 15.91 11.36
C ASP A 554 48.72 14.89 10.52
N GLU A 555 48.47 13.58 10.71
CA GLU A 555 49.07 12.53 9.89
C GLU A 555 48.53 12.58 8.47
N LEU A 556 47.21 12.66 8.31
CA LEU A 556 46.56 12.68 7.00
C LEU A 556 46.86 13.96 6.20
N LEU A 557 47.06 15.10 6.84
CA LEU A 557 47.51 16.31 6.16
C LEU A 557 48.90 16.16 5.52
N ARG A 558 49.75 15.29 6.08
CA ARG A 558 51.11 15.03 5.56
C ARG A 558 51.15 13.91 4.54
N ASP A 559 50.35 12.85 4.79
CA ASP A 559 50.52 11.55 4.12
C ASP A 559 49.40 11.18 3.15
N CYS A 560 48.29 11.97 3.12
CA CYS A 560 47.14 11.68 2.27
C CYS A 560 46.73 12.88 1.39
N PRO A 561 47.14 12.90 0.10
CA PRO A 561 46.80 14.00 -0.82
C PRO A 561 45.30 14.27 -0.95
N THR A 562 44.48 13.24 -0.98
CA THR A 562 43.02 13.37 -1.03
C THR A 562 42.44 14.09 0.19
N TYR A 563 42.99 13.83 1.37
CA TYR A 563 42.58 14.52 2.58
C TYR A 563 43.03 15.99 2.59
N GLU A 564 44.25 16.25 2.17
CA GLU A 564 44.80 17.61 2.04
C GLU A 564 43.92 18.45 1.08
N GLU A 565 43.53 17.89 -0.08
CA GLU A 565 42.67 18.55 -1.05
C GLU A 565 41.29 18.89 -0.44
N ILE A 566 40.68 17.95 0.32
CA ILE A 566 39.41 18.19 1.02
C ILE A 566 39.57 19.35 2.02
N VAL A 567 40.65 19.40 2.77
CA VAL A 567 40.90 20.47 3.74
C VAL A 567 41.13 21.82 3.06
N GLN A 568 41.95 21.86 2.00
CA GLN A 568 42.23 23.09 1.24
C GLN A 568 40.97 23.66 0.58
N SER A 569 40.13 22.82 0.01
CA SER A 569 38.86 23.26 -0.60
C SER A 569 37.96 24.00 0.42
N GLN A 570 37.96 23.54 1.68
CA GLN A 570 37.13 24.15 2.73
C GLN A 570 37.75 25.40 3.37
N ILE A 571 39.06 25.57 3.30
CA ILE A 571 39.74 26.80 3.74
C ILE A 571 39.51 27.90 2.71
N GLY A 572 39.67 27.60 1.41
CA GLY A 572 39.44 28.55 0.32
C GLY A 572 37.99 29.06 0.25
N GLU A 573 36.99 28.26 0.56
CA GLU A 573 35.60 28.70 0.71
C GLU A 573 35.40 29.70 1.87
N ARG A 574 36.15 29.57 2.96
CA ARG A 574 36.08 30.52 4.10
C ARG A 574 36.69 31.89 3.79
N GLU A 575 37.78 31.93 3.04
CA GLU A 575 38.43 33.17 2.64
C GLU A 575 37.61 33.94 1.59
N THR A 576 36.89 33.23 0.73
CA THR A 576 35.98 33.86 -0.27
C THR A 576 34.63 34.29 0.31
N ALA A 577 34.23 33.79 1.48
CA ALA A 577 32.97 34.12 2.16
C ALA A 577 33.10 35.17 3.27
N ALA A 578 34.35 35.56 3.65
CA ALA A 578 34.69 36.64 4.60
C ALA A 578 34.98 37.94 3.85
#